data_92d0468770b9a57547ca14d84820e5fc
#
_entry.id   92d0468770b9a57547ca14d84820e5fc
#
_cell.length_a   1.000
_cell.length_b   1.000
_cell.length_c   1.000
_cell.angle_alpha   90.00
_cell.angle_beta   90.00
_cell.angle_gamma   90.00
#
_symmetry.space_group_name_H-M   'P 1'
#
loop_
_entity.id
_entity.type
_entity.pdbx_description
1 polymer ?
#
loop_
_entity_poly.entity_id
_entity_poly.type
_entity_poly.pdbx_seq_one_letter_code
_entity_poly.pdbx_strand_id
1 'polypeptide(L)'
;PTPVMAGVRTPMRQYASCVLVDVNDTLPSIFSSDMAVGYYTAQRAGIGLNMGRIRGINSKIRGGEVAHTGVVPFLKKFEATVKSCTQNGVRGGCATVHFPIWHKEIEDIIVLKNNKGSEDNRVRKLDYSIQLSKLFYERFIKNEDITLFSPHEVPELYLSLIHISEPT
;
A
#
# COMPACT_ATOMS: atom_id res chain seq x y z
N PRO A 1 -14.50 9.77 -19.00
CA PRO A 1 -13.25 9.31 -18.37
C PRO A 1 -12.42 10.48 -17.90
N THR A 2 -11.72 10.36 -16.78
CA THR A 2 -10.90 11.41 -16.17
C THR A 2 -9.83 11.98 -17.14
N PRO A 3 -9.11 11.19 -17.95
CA PRO A 3 -8.14 11.73 -18.93
C PRO A 3 -8.77 12.70 -19.93
N VAL A 4 -9.99 12.45 -20.38
CA VAL A 4 -10.71 13.36 -21.27
C VAL A 4 -11.12 14.63 -20.55
N MET A 5 -11.66 14.49 -19.34
CA MET A 5 -12.18 15.61 -18.55
C MET A 5 -11.09 16.52 -18.03
N ALA A 6 -9.98 15.98 -17.60
CA ALA A 6 -8.85 16.71 -17.02
C ALA A 6 -7.75 17.02 -18.03
N GLY A 7 -7.54 16.16 -19.01
CA GLY A 7 -6.48 16.32 -20.01
C GLY A 7 -6.89 17.18 -21.20
N VAL A 8 -8.00 16.83 -21.85
CA VAL A 8 -8.42 17.51 -23.10
C VAL A 8 -9.14 18.82 -22.84
N ARG A 9 -9.96 18.89 -21.78
CA ARG A 9 -10.84 20.02 -21.49
C ARG A 9 -10.28 21.05 -20.50
N THR A 10 -9.07 20.85 -20.00
CA THR A 10 -8.45 21.78 -19.04
C THR A 10 -7.02 22.17 -19.46
N PRO A 11 -6.56 23.35 -19.04
CA PRO A 11 -5.18 23.80 -19.26
C PRO A 11 -4.13 22.87 -18.65
N MET A 12 -4.51 22.05 -17.66
CA MET A 12 -3.58 21.17 -16.94
C MET A 12 -3.04 20.00 -17.78
N ARG A 13 -3.76 19.63 -18.86
CA ARG A 13 -3.34 18.56 -19.78
C ARG A 13 -2.95 17.24 -19.06
N GLN A 14 -3.65 16.89 -17.99
CA GLN A 14 -3.42 15.67 -17.24
C GLN A 14 -4.09 14.48 -17.94
N TYR A 15 -3.31 13.63 -18.57
CA TYR A 15 -3.80 12.48 -19.33
C TYR A 15 -3.78 11.18 -18.54
N ALA A 16 -2.96 11.06 -17.48
CA ALA A 16 -2.93 9.90 -16.61
C ALA A 16 -4.01 10.00 -15.52
N SER A 17 -4.92 9.05 -15.47
CA SER A 17 -5.96 8.99 -14.44
C SER A 17 -5.58 8.17 -13.22
N CYS A 18 -4.57 7.33 -13.34
CA CYS A 18 -4.08 6.44 -12.27
C CYS A 18 -2.56 6.45 -12.26
N VAL A 19 -2.00 6.47 -11.06
CA VAL A 19 -0.55 6.45 -10.82
C VAL A 19 -0.23 5.37 -9.80
N LEU A 20 0.76 4.54 -10.09
CA LEU A 20 1.29 3.55 -9.17
C LEU A 20 2.53 4.11 -8.48
N VAL A 21 2.57 4.00 -7.16
CA VAL A 21 3.70 4.42 -6.33
C VAL A 21 4.20 3.20 -5.55
N ASP A 22 5.47 2.87 -5.72
CA ASP A 22 6.14 1.78 -5.01
C ASP A 22 6.94 2.35 -3.84
N VAL A 23 6.63 1.89 -2.63
CA VAL A 23 7.21 2.42 -1.39
C VAL A 23 8.28 1.45 -0.88
N ASN A 24 9.52 1.91 -0.82
CA ASN A 24 10.62 1.13 -0.27
C ASN A 24 10.69 1.24 1.26
N ASP A 25 11.38 0.28 1.89
CA ASP A 25 11.48 0.11 3.34
C ASP A 25 12.51 1.07 3.99
N THR A 26 12.40 2.37 3.68
CA THR A 26 13.21 3.42 4.31
C THR A 26 12.37 4.68 4.55
N LEU A 27 12.64 5.40 5.65
CA LEU A 27 11.92 6.65 5.95
C LEU A 27 12.01 7.68 4.82
N PRO A 28 13.17 7.93 4.19
CA PRO A 28 13.23 8.83 3.04
C PRO A 28 12.32 8.39 1.88
N SER A 29 12.26 7.10 1.58
CA SER A 29 11.36 6.58 0.54
C SER A 29 9.89 6.73 0.91
N ILE A 30 9.53 6.41 2.15
CA ILE A 30 8.15 6.56 2.63
C ILE A 30 7.70 8.02 2.54
N PHE A 31 8.53 8.96 2.97
CA PHE A 31 8.18 10.38 2.95
C PHE A 31 8.16 10.97 1.52
N SER A 32 9.09 10.58 0.66
CA SER A 32 9.07 11.00 -0.74
C SER A 32 7.86 10.43 -1.49
N SER A 33 7.49 9.18 -1.21
CA SER A 33 6.27 8.57 -1.75
C SER A 33 5.01 9.28 -1.26
N ASP A 34 4.94 9.65 0.02
CA ASP A 34 3.81 10.40 0.58
C ASP A 34 3.66 11.78 -0.08
N MET A 35 4.77 12.48 -0.30
CA MET A 35 4.77 13.75 -1.02
C MET A 35 4.28 13.56 -2.47
N ALA A 36 4.75 12.53 -3.17
CA ALA A 36 4.31 12.21 -4.53
C ALA A 36 2.81 11.89 -4.58
N VAL A 37 2.31 11.10 -3.62
CA VAL A 37 0.89 10.78 -3.47
C VAL A 37 0.06 12.06 -3.31
N GLY A 38 0.50 13.00 -2.48
CA GLY A 38 -0.17 14.29 -2.30
C GLY A 38 -0.27 15.08 -3.62
N TYR A 39 0.85 15.24 -4.33
CA TYR A 39 0.86 15.95 -5.61
C TYR A 39 -0.01 15.28 -6.68
N TYR A 40 0.08 13.96 -6.87
CA TYR A 40 -0.73 13.26 -7.85
C TYR A 40 -2.22 13.30 -7.51
N THR A 41 -2.56 13.18 -6.22
CA THR A 41 -3.95 13.31 -5.76
C THR A 41 -4.50 14.70 -6.08
N ALA A 42 -3.75 15.77 -5.79
CA ALA A 42 -4.14 17.14 -6.11
C ALA A 42 -4.33 17.35 -7.61
N GLN A 43 -3.58 16.63 -8.45
CA GLN A 43 -3.72 16.63 -9.91
C GLN A 43 -4.80 15.66 -10.43
N ARG A 44 -5.69 15.18 -9.58
CA ARG A 44 -6.86 14.33 -9.92
C ARG A 44 -6.53 12.89 -10.34
N ALA A 45 -5.35 12.38 -10.02
CA ALA A 45 -5.03 10.97 -10.23
C ALA A 45 -5.60 10.10 -9.10
N GLY A 46 -6.08 8.92 -9.44
CA GLY A 46 -6.27 7.82 -8.49
C GLY A 46 -4.91 7.18 -8.18
N ILE A 47 -4.70 6.77 -6.95
CA ILE A 47 -3.42 6.25 -6.49
C ILE A 47 -3.49 4.75 -6.24
N GLY A 48 -2.58 3.98 -6.82
CA GLY A 48 -2.22 2.64 -6.39
C GLY A 48 -0.91 2.71 -5.60
N LEU A 49 -0.90 2.22 -4.37
CA LEU A 49 0.24 2.32 -3.46
C LEU A 49 0.71 0.92 -3.10
N ASN A 50 1.89 0.52 -3.54
CA ASN A 50 2.49 -0.74 -3.13
C ASN A 50 3.31 -0.54 -1.85
N MET A 51 2.87 -1.12 -0.74
CA MET A 51 3.53 -1.08 0.56
C MET A 51 4.05 -2.46 1.01
N GLY A 52 3.97 -3.46 0.16
CA GLY A 52 4.37 -4.83 0.46
C GLY A 52 5.86 -5.02 0.75
N ARG A 53 6.71 -4.01 0.52
CA ARG A 53 8.15 -4.04 0.84
C ARG A 53 8.47 -3.56 2.25
N ILE A 54 7.54 -2.86 2.89
CA ILE A 54 7.79 -2.31 4.24
C ILE A 54 7.86 -3.44 5.25
N ARG A 55 8.86 -3.39 6.11
CA ARG A 55 9.05 -4.37 7.18
C ARG A 55 7.87 -4.39 8.14
N GLY A 56 7.54 -5.58 8.63
CA GLY A 56 6.46 -5.76 9.61
C GLY A 56 6.81 -5.26 11.01
N ILE A 57 5.80 -5.25 11.86
CA ILE A 57 5.91 -4.88 13.27
C ILE A 57 6.99 -5.70 13.99
N ASN A 58 7.70 -5.07 14.92
CA ASN A 58 8.81 -5.63 15.71
C ASN A 58 10.06 -6.00 14.91
N SER A 59 10.13 -5.69 13.61
CA SER A 59 11.39 -5.84 12.87
C SER A 59 12.45 -4.88 13.41
N LYS A 60 13.70 -5.36 13.49
CA LYS A 60 14.80 -4.59 14.05
C LYS A 60 15.18 -3.38 13.19
N ILE A 61 15.41 -2.24 13.84
CA ILE A 61 15.89 -0.99 13.25
C ILE A 61 17.18 -0.57 13.98
N ARG A 62 18.09 0.11 13.27
CA ARG A 62 19.33 0.65 13.83
C ARG A 62 20.14 -0.40 14.60
N GLY A 63 20.40 -1.54 13.98
CA GLY A 63 21.15 -2.61 14.63
C GLY A 63 20.43 -3.33 15.79
N GLY A 64 19.13 -3.07 15.97
CA GLY A 64 18.31 -3.69 17.02
C GLY A 64 17.99 -2.79 18.20
N GLU A 65 18.41 -1.52 18.17
CA GLU A 65 18.10 -0.55 19.24
C GLU A 65 16.61 -0.22 19.31
N VAL A 66 15.91 -0.25 18.16
CA VAL A 66 14.50 0.11 18.05
C VAL A 66 13.73 -0.96 17.29
N ALA A 67 12.51 -1.23 17.72
CA ALA A 67 11.56 -2.08 17.01
C ALA A 67 10.66 -1.25 16.07
N HIS A 68 10.40 -1.77 14.87
CA HIS A 68 9.48 -1.14 13.92
C HIS A 68 8.04 -1.16 14.45
N THR A 69 7.32 -0.06 14.29
CA THR A 69 5.95 0.12 14.79
C THR A 69 4.87 -0.54 13.91
N GLY A 70 5.27 -1.17 12.82
CA GLY A 70 4.37 -1.78 11.85
C GLY A 70 3.93 -0.83 10.73
N VAL A 71 3.11 -1.34 9.81
CA VAL A 71 2.66 -0.58 8.62
C VAL A 71 1.47 0.33 8.91
N VAL A 72 0.68 0.06 9.95
CA VAL A 72 -0.56 0.81 10.25
C VAL A 72 -0.32 2.31 10.48
N PRO A 73 0.70 2.75 11.22
CA PRO A 73 0.99 4.18 11.38
C PRO A 73 1.29 4.89 10.06
N PHE A 74 2.01 4.24 9.15
CA PHE A 74 2.31 4.78 7.82
C PHE A 74 1.06 4.81 6.93
N LEU A 75 0.18 3.80 7.02
CA LEU A 75 -1.10 3.81 6.32
C LEU A 75 -1.97 4.99 6.74
N LYS A 76 -2.03 5.32 8.04
CA LYS A 76 -2.73 6.52 8.56
C LYS A 76 -2.15 7.80 7.95
N LYS A 77 -0.83 7.89 7.84
CA LYS A 77 -0.17 9.04 7.20
C LYS A 77 -0.61 9.19 5.74
N PHE A 78 -0.56 8.12 4.95
CA PHE A 78 -1.03 8.14 3.56
C PHE A 78 -2.54 8.43 3.45
N GLU A 79 -3.36 7.90 4.36
CA GLU A 79 -4.78 8.23 4.43
C GLU A 79 -5.00 9.72 4.61
N ALA A 80 -4.29 10.33 5.56
CA ALA A 80 -4.37 11.77 5.82
C ALA A 80 -3.94 12.59 4.59
N THR A 81 -2.83 12.23 3.95
CA THR A 81 -2.33 12.87 2.73
C THR A 81 -3.35 12.80 1.60
N VAL A 82 -3.89 11.61 1.30
CA VAL A 82 -4.88 11.41 0.25
C VAL A 82 -6.17 12.21 0.52
N LYS A 83 -6.59 12.30 1.78
CA LYS A 83 -7.83 13.02 2.15
C LYS A 83 -7.65 14.52 2.25
N SER A 84 -6.47 15.02 2.57
CA SER A 84 -6.17 16.45 2.59
C SER A 84 -5.96 17.04 1.20
N CYS A 85 -5.44 16.26 0.25
CA CYS A 85 -5.19 16.70 -1.13
C CYS A 85 -6.41 16.43 -2.02
N THR A 86 -7.49 17.18 -1.80
CA THR A 86 -8.74 17.01 -2.55
C THR A 86 -8.62 17.45 -4.01
N GLN A 87 -9.32 16.76 -4.89
CA GLN A 87 -9.45 17.09 -6.31
C GLN A 87 -10.35 18.33 -6.51
N ASN A 88 -9.80 19.54 -6.37
CA ASN A 88 -10.53 20.82 -6.52
C ASN A 88 -11.74 21.00 -5.56
N GLY A 89 -11.70 20.51 -4.35
CA GLY A 89 -12.73 20.70 -3.35
C GLY A 89 -14.05 19.95 -3.56
N VAL A 90 -14.25 19.30 -4.70
CA VAL A 90 -15.50 18.63 -5.05
C VAL A 90 -15.43 17.11 -4.85
N ARG A 91 -14.26 16.50 -5.05
CA ARG A 91 -14.05 15.05 -4.93
C ARG A 91 -12.86 14.76 -4.03
N GLY A 92 -13.05 13.96 -2.99
CA GLY A 92 -11.95 13.48 -2.14
C GLY A 92 -10.97 12.61 -2.92
N GLY A 93 -9.71 12.65 -2.54
CA GLY A 93 -8.70 11.73 -3.06
C GLY A 93 -9.05 10.27 -2.75
N CYS A 94 -8.58 9.36 -3.61
CA CYS A 94 -8.80 7.92 -3.49
C CYS A 94 -7.48 7.20 -3.70
N ALA A 95 -7.17 6.24 -2.83
CA ALA A 95 -6.01 5.37 -2.99
C ALA A 95 -6.36 3.93 -2.63
N THR A 96 -5.77 3.00 -3.38
CA THR A 96 -5.79 1.57 -3.09
C THR A 96 -4.40 1.12 -2.69
N VAL A 97 -4.26 0.48 -1.53
CA VAL A 97 -2.99 -0.03 -1.04
C VAL A 97 -2.89 -1.52 -1.32
N HIS A 98 -1.74 -1.94 -1.84
CA HIS A 98 -1.47 -3.32 -2.22
C HIS A 98 -0.48 -3.96 -1.25
N PHE A 99 -0.83 -5.17 -0.77
CA PHE A 99 0.02 -6.00 0.07
C PHE A 99 0.03 -7.44 -0.44
N PRO A 100 1.16 -8.15 -0.33
CA PRO A 100 1.21 -9.58 -0.58
C PRO A 100 0.60 -10.36 0.57
N ILE A 101 -0.05 -11.50 0.27
CA ILE A 101 -0.74 -12.35 1.26
C ILE A 101 0.19 -12.90 2.35
N TRP A 102 1.47 -13.02 2.06
CA TRP A 102 2.48 -13.53 3.00
C TRP A 102 3.09 -12.47 3.92
N HIS A 103 2.65 -11.19 3.82
CA HIS A 103 3.17 -10.14 4.67
C HIS A 103 2.83 -10.39 6.14
N LYS A 104 3.81 -10.18 7.06
CA LYS A 104 3.70 -10.46 8.50
C LYS A 104 2.45 -9.85 9.17
N GLU A 105 2.02 -8.68 8.72
CA GLU A 105 0.86 -7.96 9.27
C GLU A 105 -0.42 -8.16 8.45
N ILE A 106 -0.50 -9.18 7.58
CA ILE A 106 -1.63 -9.31 6.66
C ILE A 106 -2.97 -9.50 7.41
N GLU A 107 -2.97 -10.19 8.54
CA GLU A 107 -4.17 -10.40 9.37
C GLU A 107 -4.72 -9.08 9.92
N ASP A 108 -3.84 -8.16 10.32
CA ASP A 108 -4.24 -6.81 10.73
C ASP A 108 -4.71 -5.96 9.55
N ILE A 109 -4.05 -6.08 8.39
CA ILE A 109 -4.36 -5.32 7.19
C ILE A 109 -5.75 -5.64 6.65
N ILE A 110 -6.16 -6.91 6.59
CA ILE A 110 -7.47 -7.31 6.08
C ILE A 110 -8.65 -6.82 6.92
N VAL A 111 -8.41 -6.47 8.18
CA VAL A 111 -9.45 -5.96 9.10
C VAL A 111 -9.43 -4.45 9.29
N LEU A 112 -8.54 -3.71 8.61
CA LEU A 112 -8.39 -2.25 8.77
C LEU A 112 -9.67 -1.46 8.49
N LYS A 113 -10.56 -1.96 7.64
CA LYS A 113 -11.88 -1.35 7.35
C LYS A 113 -13.00 -1.86 8.27
N ASN A 114 -12.72 -2.77 9.18
CA ASN A 114 -13.73 -3.31 10.08
C ASN A 114 -14.27 -2.21 11.01
N ASN A 115 -15.56 -2.30 11.35
CA ASN A 115 -16.22 -1.36 12.26
C ASN A 115 -15.99 -1.66 13.75
N LYS A 116 -15.42 -2.82 14.07
CA LYS A 116 -15.08 -3.24 15.44
C LYS A 116 -13.65 -2.87 15.78
N GLY A 117 -13.37 -2.62 17.06
CA GLY A 117 -12.05 -2.27 17.58
C GLY A 117 -11.81 -0.77 17.72
N SER A 118 -10.62 -0.40 18.22
CA SER A 118 -10.27 1.00 18.42
C SER A 118 -9.91 1.69 17.10
N GLU A 119 -10.17 2.99 17.00
CA GLU A 119 -9.78 3.81 15.83
C GLU A 119 -8.27 3.83 15.59
N ASP A 120 -7.48 3.58 16.64
CA ASP A 120 -6.03 3.56 16.53
C ASP A 120 -5.52 2.44 15.62
N ASN A 121 -6.27 1.35 15.51
CA ASN A 121 -5.95 0.19 14.69
C ASN A 121 -6.81 0.12 13.42
N ARG A 122 -7.35 1.24 12.94
CA ARG A 122 -8.22 1.28 11.75
C ARG A 122 -7.78 2.36 10.77
N VAL A 123 -7.85 2.04 9.49
CA VAL A 123 -7.59 2.94 8.36
C VAL A 123 -8.69 2.66 7.33
N ARG A 124 -9.82 3.36 7.44
CA ARG A 124 -11.04 3.00 6.71
C ARG A 124 -11.21 3.71 5.37
N LYS A 125 -10.51 4.82 5.17
CA LYS A 125 -10.70 5.67 3.99
C LYS A 125 -9.77 5.35 2.83
N LEU A 126 -8.90 4.34 2.99
CA LEU A 126 -8.15 3.72 1.91
C LEU A 126 -8.84 2.43 1.48
N ASP A 127 -8.63 2.03 0.23
CA ASP A 127 -9.00 0.71 -0.26
C ASP A 127 -7.79 -0.22 -0.19
N TYR A 128 -8.04 -1.53 -0.09
CA TYR A 128 -6.99 -2.54 0.05
C TYR A 128 -7.12 -3.60 -1.02
N SER A 129 -5.98 -4.04 -1.52
CA SER A 129 -5.83 -5.13 -2.46
C SER A 129 -4.78 -6.10 -1.94
N ILE A 130 -5.08 -7.38 -1.97
CA ILE A 130 -4.17 -8.43 -1.54
C ILE A 130 -3.70 -9.21 -2.76
N GLN A 131 -2.39 -9.26 -2.94
CA GLN A 131 -1.77 -10.05 -3.98
C GLN A 131 -1.68 -11.51 -3.54
N LEU A 132 -2.34 -12.39 -4.28
CA LEU A 132 -2.34 -13.83 -4.06
C LEU A 132 -1.36 -14.48 -5.05
N SER A 133 -0.48 -15.35 -4.55
CA SER A 133 0.43 -16.13 -5.37
C SER A 133 -0.17 -17.48 -5.78
N LYS A 134 0.40 -18.12 -6.81
CA LYS A 134 0.03 -19.50 -7.18
C LYS A 134 0.18 -20.46 -6.00
N LEU A 135 1.26 -20.33 -5.22
CA LEU A 135 1.50 -21.12 -4.03
C LEU A 135 0.39 -20.96 -2.99
N PHE A 136 -0.18 -19.75 -2.86
CA PHE A 136 -1.34 -19.52 -1.98
C PHE A 136 -2.52 -20.41 -2.39
N TYR A 137 -2.89 -20.41 -3.67
CA TYR A 137 -4.00 -21.22 -4.16
C TYR A 137 -3.76 -22.73 -4.01
N GLU A 138 -2.54 -23.18 -4.26
CA GLU A 138 -2.16 -24.61 -4.11
C GLU A 138 -2.31 -25.05 -2.65
N ARG A 139 -1.82 -24.26 -1.70
CA ARG A 139 -1.94 -24.53 -0.26
C ARG A 139 -3.38 -24.40 0.24
N PHE A 140 -4.09 -23.38 -0.23
CA PHE A 140 -5.50 -23.17 0.14
C PHE A 140 -6.37 -24.37 -0.25
N ILE A 141 -6.22 -24.91 -1.47
CA ILE A 141 -6.96 -26.09 -1.93
C ILE A 141 -6.63 -27.32 -1.06
N LYS A 142 -5.38 -27.46 -0.61
CA LYS A 142 -4.93 -28.56 0.24
C LYS A 142 -5.20 -28.34 1.73
N ASN A 143 -5.76 -27.20 2.11
CA ASN A 143 -5.93 -26.79 3.50
C ASN A 143 -4.62 -26.77 4.29
N GLU A 144 -3.55 -26.29 3.68
CA GLU A 144 -2.22 -26.12 4.27
C GLU A 144 -2.00 -24.69 4.77
N ASP A 145 -1.12 -24.53 5.75
CA ASP A 145 -0.75 -23.24 6.32
C ASP A 145 0.11 -22.39 5.37
N ILE A 146 0.01 -21.07 5.53
CA ILE A 146 0.86 -20.10 4.84
C ILE A 146 1.74 -19.39 5.86
N THR A 147 3.05 -19.40 5.62
CA THR A 147 4.00 -18.70 6.46
C THR A 147 3.97 -17.20 6.19
N LEU A 148 3.77 -16.40 7.24
CA LEU A 148 3.85 -14.95 7.20
C LEU A 148 5.27 -14.51 7.62
N PHE A 149 5.82 -13.54 6.91
CA PHE A 149 7.15 -13.02 7.22
C PHE A 149 7.30 -11.53 6.91
N SER A 150 8.30 -10.91 7.52
CA SER A 150 8.69 -9.54 7.20
C SER A 150 9.62 -9.54 5.99
N PRO A 151 9.37 -8.75 4.93
CA PRO A 151 10.21 -8.72 3.73
C PRO A 151 11.68 -8.42 4.02
N HIS A 152 11.94 -7.63 5.04
CA HIS A 152 13.30 -7.26 5.47
C HIS A 152 14.09 -8.44 6.05
N GLU A 153 13.42 -9.40 6.67
CA GLU A 153 14.06 -10.56 7.31
C GLU A 153 14.45 -11.64 6.30
N VAL A 154 13.78 -11.66 5.15
CA VAL A 154 13.96 -12.67 4.09
C VAL A 154 13.95 -12.05 2.68
N PRO A 155 14.87 -11.12 2.38
CA PRO A 155 14.87 -10.37 1.13
C PRO A 155 14.95 -11.27 -0.12
N GLU A 156 15.61 -12.39 -0.01
CA GLU A 156 15.76 -13.37 -1.11
C GLU A 156 14.44 -14.05 -1.45
N LEU A 157 13.63 -14.40 -0.44
CA LEU A 157 12.30 -14.96 -0.66
C LEU A 157 11.35 -13.92 -1.27
N TYR A 158 11.46 -12.67 -0.84
CA TYR A 158 10.67 -11.59 -1.42
C TYR A 158 10.90 -11.47 -2.92
N LEU A 159 12.15 -11.45 -3.36
CA LEU A 159 12.50 -11.36 -4.79
C LEU A 159 12.02 -12.61 -5.56
N SER A 160 12.19 -13.80 -5.00
CA SER A 160 11.73 -15.05 -5.59
C SER A 160 10.20 -15.09 -5.75
N LEU A 161 9.45 -14.64 -4.75
CA LEU A 161 7.98 -14.66 -4.77
C LEU A 161 7.38 -13.63 -5.72
N ILE A 162 8.06 -12.51 -5.97
CA ILE A 162 7.63 -11.55 -7.01
C ILE A 162 7.74 -12.20 -8.40
N HIS A 163 8.82 -12.90 -8.68
CA HIS A 163 9.03 -13.55 -9.98
C HIS A 163 8.10 -14.75 -10.23
N ILE A 164 7.63 -15.42 -9.18
CA ILE A 164 6.67 -16.55 -9.31
C ILE A 164 5.26 -16.05 -9.69
N SER A 165 4.96 -14.78 -9.50
CA SER A 165 3.64 -14.19 -9.81
C SER A 165 3.52 -13.65 -11.23
N GLU A 166 4.59 -13.62 -12.03
CA GLU A 166 4.49 -13.24 -13.44
C GLU A 166 4.04 -14.44 -14.28
N PRO A 167 2.94 -14.31 -15.05
CA PRO A 167 2.56 -15.34 -16.01
C PRO A 167 3.62 -15.40 -17.12
N THR A 168 4.22 -16.57 -17.30
CA THR A 168 5.02 -16.91 -18.48
C THR A 168 4.12 -17.03 -19.68
#